data_52e8748e54c46efe085d181410453139
#
_entry.id   52e8748e54c46efe085d181410453139
#
_cell.length_a   1.000
_cell.length_b   1.000
_cell.length_c   1.000
_cell.angle_alpha   90.00
_cell.angle_beta   90.00
_cell.angle_gamma   90.00
#
_symmetry.space_group_name_H-M   'P 1'
#
loop_
_entity.id
_entity.type
_entity.pdbx_description
1 polymer ?
#
loop_
_entity_poly.entity_id
_entity_poly.type
_entity_poly.pdbx_seq_one_letter_code
_entity_poly.pdbx_strand_id
1 'polypeptide(L)'
;METTTAAAHPSPLGHISIGVRNYEASKAFYSAVLSTIGLRLVYDSEAQPKPAATDTTTSKPRTLGFGVDEAHELLNIFEFADDAWPPGAGFHLAFNAPTREAVIEFHALAMGFGGRDNGVPGVRKHYGENYFAAFVVDPDGWRLEVVCKASGEGQMIG
;
A
#
# COMPACT_ATOMS: atom_id res chain seq x y z
N MET A 1 -28.73 24.95 18.00
CA MET A 1 -28.72 23.53 17.63
C MET A 1 -27.28 23.13 17.42
N GLU A 2 -26.68 22.50 18.41
CA GLU A 2 -25.31 21.99 18.28
C GLU A 2 -25.36 20.71 17.41
N THR A 3 -24.72 20.76 16.27
CA THR A 3 -24.47 19.57 15.44
C THR A 3 -23.41 18.74 16.15
N THR A 4 -23.82 17.75 16.88
CA THR A 4 -22.91 16.72 17.40
C THR A 4 -22.32 15.99 16.21
N THR A 5 -21.10 16.35 15.81
CA THR A 5 -20.30 15.52 14.90
C THR A 5 -20.06 14.19 15.59
N ALA A 6 -20.70 13.13 15.10
CA ALA A 6 -20.41 11.78 15.56
C ALA A 6 -18.89 11.56 15.42
N ALA A 7 -18.24 11.21 16.53
CA ALA A 7 -16.83 10.84 16.50
C ALA A 7 -16.68 9.70 15.48
N ALA A 8 -15.84 9.91 14.46
CA ALA A 8 -15.55 8.86 13.49
C ALA A 8 -14.96 7.68 14.26
N HIS A 9 -15.61 6.52 14.18
CA HIS A 9 -15.03 5.30 14.74
C HIS A 9 -13.71 5.04 14.05
N PRO A 10 -12.64 4.70 14.79
CA PRO A 10 -11.38 4.33 14.18
C PRO A 10 -11.61 3.15 13.22
N SER A 11 -10.81 3.08 12.16
CA SER A 11 -10.83 1.92 11.26
C SER A 11 -10.67 0.63 12.09
N PRO A 12 -11.48 -0.40 11.87
CA PRO A 12 -11.32 -1.67 12.58
C PRO A 12 -10.00 -2.38 12.25
N LEU A 13 -9.35 -2.00 11.13
CA LEU A 13 -8.01 -2.43 10.77
C LEU A 13 -7.01 -1.37 11.25
N GLY A 14 -6.11 -1.74 12.17
CA GLY A 14 -5.05 -0.87 12.65
C GLY A 14 -3.97 -0.70 11.58
N HIS A 15 -3.29 -1.79 11.25
CA HIS A 15 -2.26 -1.82 10.20
C HIS A 15 -2.08 -3.25 9.67
N ILE A 16 -1.35 -3.37 8.59
CA ILE A 16 -0.90 -4.64 8.02
C ILE A 16 0.63 -4.64 8.03
N SER A 17 1.23 -5.77 8.36
CA SER A 17 2.68 -5.96 8.28
C SER A 17 3.02 -7.04 7.28
N ILE A 18 4.01 -6.77 6.42
CA ILE A 18 4.51 -7.72 5.43
C ILE A 18 6.03 -7.86 5.52
N GLY A 19 6.52 -9.06 5.21
CA GLY A 19 7.95 -9.33 5.06
C GLY A 19 8.40 -9.16 3.61
N VAL A 20 9.58 -8.57 3.40
CA VAL A 20 10.18 -8.40 2.07
C VAL A 20 11.63 -8.87 2.07
N ARG A 21 12.15 -9.21 0.89
CA ARG A 21 13.54 -9.69 0.73
C ARG A 21 14.52 -8.55 0.49
N ASN A 22 14.07 -7.47 -0.15
CA ASN A 22 14.93 -6.36 -0.53
C ASN A 22 14.28 -5.03 -0.14
N TYR A 23 14.83 -4.43 0.90
CA TYR A 23 14.38 -3.16 1.47
C TYR A 23 14.34 -2.02 0.43
N GLU A 24 15.42 -1.85 -0.36
CA GLU A 24 15.53 -0.74 -1.31
C GLU A 24 14.53 -0.88 -2.46
N ALA A 25 14.37 -2.09 -2.99
CA ALA A 25 13.38 -2.37 -4.03
C ALA A 25 11.96 -2.14 -3.51
N SER A 26 11.66 -2.60 -2.31
CA SER A 26 10.35 -2.40 -1.68
C SER A 26 10.09 -0.94 -1.36
N LYS A 27 11.10 -0.19 -0.85
CA LYS A 27 10.99 1.25 -0.62
C LYS A 27 10.64 2.00 -1.89
N ALA A 28 11.34 1.73 -2.99
CA ALA A 28 11.08 2.36 -4.29
C ALA A 28 9.68 2.01 -4.81
N PHE A 29 9.32 0.72 -4.80
CA PHE A 29 8.02 0.24 -5.29
C PHE A 29 6.85 0.85 -4.49
N TYR A 30 6.84 0.65 -3.17
CA TYR A 30 5.71 1.09 -2.35
C TYR A 30 5.61 2.61 -2.24
N SER A 31 6.73 3.35 -2.25
CA SER A 31 6.70 4.82 -2.33
C SER A 31 6.05 5.30 -3.61
N ALA A 32 6.32 4.66 -4.73
CA ALA A 32 5.72 5.03 -6.02
C ALA A 32 4.22 4.70 -6.05
N VAL A 33 3.84 3.44 -5.81
CA VAL A 33 2.44 3.01 -6.00
C VAL A 33 1.50 3.60 -4.97
N LEU A 34 1.89 3.66 -3.69
CA LEU A 34 1.03 4.14 -2.62
C LEU A 34 0.81 5.66 -2.67
N SER A 35 1.71 6.43 -3.29
CA SER A 35 1.53 7.87 -3.48
C SER A 35 0.29 8.20 -4.31
N THR A 36 -0.08 7.34 -5.26
CA THR A 36 -1.25 7.52 -6.14
C THR A 36 -2.59 7.47 -5.39
N ILE A 37 -2.58 6.87 -4.20
CA ILE A 37 -3.77 6.73 -3.34
C ILE A 37 -3.67 7.54 -2.05
N GLY A 38 -2.72 8.50 -1.97
CA GLY A 38 -2.58 9.42 -0.86
C GLY A 38 -1.84 8.85 0.37
N LEU A 39 -1.20 7.69 0.24
CA LEU A 39 -0.31 7.16 1.28
C LEU A 39 1.13 7.56 0.97
N ARG A 40 1.89 7.87 2.00
CA ARG A 40 3.29 8.26 1.91
C ARG A 40 4.16 7.47 2.87
N LEU A 41 5.46 7.46 2.61
CA LEU A 41 6.44 6.95 3.56
C LEU A 41 6.46 7.87 4.78
N VAL A 42 6.05 7.36 5.93
CA VAL A 42 5.98 8.09 7.22
C VAL A 42 7.00 7.60 8.22
N TYR A 43 7.53 6.40 8.05
CA TYR A 43 8.60 5.85 8.86
C TYR A 43 9.63 5.13 7.99
N ASP A 44 10.90 5.38 8.30
CA ASP A 44 12.05 4.73 7.66
C ASP A 44 13.14 4.51 8.73
N SER A 45 13.44 3.25 9.02
CA SER A 45 14.44 2.90 10.04
C SER A 45 15.85 3.37 9.69
N GLU A 46 16.17 3.47 8.39
CA GLU A 46 17.50 3.92 7.94
C GLU A 46 17.65 5.45 7.98
N ALA A 47 16.53 6.18 8.01
CA ALA A 47 16.52 7.64 8.19
C ALA A 47 16.56 8.06 9.66
N GLN A 48 16.40 7.12 10.61
CA GLN A 48 16.47 7.42 12.03
C GLN A 48 17.92 7.52 12.53
N PRO A 49 18.20 8.35 13.55
CA PRO A 49 19.50 8.36 14.21
C PRO A 49 19.82 6.96 14.75
N LYS A 50 20.94 6.40 14.34
CA LYS A 50 21.38 5.10 14.86
C LYS A 50 21.72 5.24 16.35
N PRO A 51 21.13 4.43 17.24
CA PRO A 51 21.53 4.43 18.64
C PRO A 51 23.02 4.08 18.76
N ALA A 52 23.70 4.72 19.73
CA ALA A 52 25.08 4.37 20.03
C ALA A 52 25.18 2.86 20.31
N ALA A 53 26.15 2.18 19.68
CA ALA A 53 26.32 0.74 19.72
C ALA A 53 26.52 0.25 21.16
N THR A 54 25.47 -0.22 21.82
CA THR A 54 25.52 -0.82 23.16
C THR A 54 24.90 -2.21 23.23
N ASP A 55 24.29 -2.71 22.16
CA ASP A 55 23.77 -4.07 22.14
C ASP A 55 23.90 -4.71 20.74
N THR A 56 24.79 -5.68 20.62
CA THR A 56 25.10 -6.38 19.37
C THR A 56 24.33 -7.69 19.18
N THR A 57 23.32 -7.98 20.01
CA THR A 57 22.75 -9.33 20.09
C THR A 57 21.54 -9.56 19.18
N THR A 58 20.86 -8.53 18.66
CA THR A 58 19.81 -8.71 17.65
C THR A 58 19.70 -7.47 16.76
N SER A 59 20.20 -7.54 15.53
CA SER A 59 19.92 -6.50 14.54
C SER A 59 18.42 -6.54 14.21
N LYS A 60 17.70 -5.46 14.52
CA LYS A 60 16.31 -5.30 14.11
C LYS A 60 16.23 -5.25 12.58
N PRO A 61 15.20 -5.84 11.96
CA PRO A 61 15.03 -5.74 10.51
C PRO A 61 14.88 -4.27 10.10
N ARG A 62 15.40 -3.92 8.92
CA ARG A 62 15.12 -2.62 8.32
C ARG A 62 13.61 -2.51 8.08
N THR A 63 13.02 -1.37 8.40
CA THR A 63 11.57 -1.21 8.45
C THR A 63 11.12 0.06 7.76
N LEU A 64 10.03 -0.03 7.02
CA LEU A 64 9.31 1.09 6.42
C LEU A 64 7.88 1.12 6.96
N GLY A 65 7.32 2.32 7.16
CA GLY A 65 5.92 2.54 7.48
C GLY A 65 5.29 3.47 6.44
N PHE A 66 4.14 3.07 5.90
CA PHE A 66 3.36 3.87 4.97
C PHE A 66 1.99 4.18 5.56
N GLY A 67 1.57 5.43 5.44
CA GLY A 67 0.30 5.91 5.98
C GLY A 67 -0.06 7.29 5.46
N VAL A 68 -1.17 7.83 5.95
CA VAL A 68 -1.56 9.22 5.66
C VAL A 68 -0.70 10.21 6.45
N ASP A 69 -0.29 9.83 7.65
CA ASP A 69 0.63 10.55 8.53
C ASP A 69 1.29 9.56 9.52
N GLU A 70 2.16 10.06 10.41
CA GLU A 70 2.90 9.25 11.39
C GLU A 70 2.01 8.58 12.45
N ALA A 71 0.82 9.12 12.70
CA ALA A 71 -0.13 8.56 13.65
C ALA A 71 -1.07 7.51 13.01
N HIS A 72 -1.11 7.45 11.68
CA HIS A 72 -2.02 6.61 10.91
C HIS A 72 -1.26 5.80 9.86
N GLU A 73 -0.32 4.97 10.33
CA GLU A 73 0.32 3.95 9.52
C GLU A 73 -0.70 2.88 9.12
N LEU A 74 -0.66 2.47 7.85
CA LEU A 74 -1.52 1.41 7.32
C LEU A 74 -0.72 0.17 6.95
N LEU A 75 0.46 0.34 6.35
CA LEU A 75 1.30 -0.76 5.88
C LEU A 75 2.69 -0.63 6.47
N ASN A 76 3.14 -1.66 7.19
CA ASN A 76 4.48 -1.79 7.70
C ASN A 76 5.22 -2.89 6.92
N ILE A 77 6.45 -2.60 6.53
CA ILE A 77 7.31 -3.48 5.74
C ILE A 77 8.57 -3.78 6.51
N PHE A 78 8.87 -5.06 6.68
CA PHE A 78 10.04 -5.54 7.39
C PHE A 78 10.94 -6.36 6.46
N GLU A 79 12.23 -6.08 6.44
CA GLU A 79 13.19 -6.88 5.66
C GLU A 79 13.58 -8.14 6.43
N PHE A 80 13.17 -9.28 5.93
CA PHE A 80 13.50 -10.60 6.47
C PHE A 80 14.31 -11.46 5.49
N ALA A 81 14.84 -10.87 4.42
CA ALA A 81 15.63 -11.57 3.41
C ALA A 81 14.97 -12.91 2.98
N ASP A 82 15.67 -14.02 3.17
CA ASP A 82 15.18 -15.33 2.74
C ASP A 82 14.00 -15.88 3.55
N ASP A 83 13.71 -15.29 4.72
CA ASP A 83 12.57 -15.68 5.56
C ASP A 83 11.27 -14.96 5.17
N ALA A 84 11.32 -14.02 4.21
CA ALA A 84 10.14 -13.32 3.70
C ALA A 84 9.42 -14.16 2.63
N TRP A 85 8.26 -14.69 2.99
CA TRP A 85 7.41 -15.48 2.08
C TRP A 85 6.02 -14.87 1.98
N PRO A 86 5.59 -14.43 0.79
CA PRO A 86 4.20 -14.00 0.60
C PRO A 86 3.25 -15.19 0.74
N PRO A 87 2.02 -14.97 1.20
CA PRO A 87 1.00 -16.00 1.25
C PRO A 87 0.69 -16.59 -0.13
N GLY A 88 0.20 -17.82 -0.16
CA GLY A 88 -0.19 -18.52 -1.37
C GLY A 88 -1.42 -17.93 -2.09
N ALA A 89 -2.01 -18.75 -2.97
CA ALA A 89 -3.20 -18.37 -3.74
C ALA A 89 -4.37 -18.00 -2.81
N GLY A 90 -5.18 -17.03 -3.23
CA GLY A 90 -6.35 -16.52 -2.49
C GLY A 90 -6.06 -15.33 -1.59
N PHE A 91 -4.81 -15.04 -1.28
CA PHE A 91 -4.46 -13.85 -0.52
C PHE A 91 -4.17 -12.66 -1.44
N HIS A 92 -4.68 -11.48 -1.12
CA HIS A 92 -4.26 -10.20 -1.65
C HIS A 92 -4.58 -9.08 -0.67
N LEU A 93 -3.89 -7.96 -0.81
CA LEU A 93 -4.18 -6.71 -0.10
C LEU A 93 -4.91 -5.78 -1.06
N ALA A 94 -6.09 -5.31 -0.68
CA ALA A 94 -6.88 -4.39 -1.48
C ALA A 94 -6.83 -2.97 -0.90
N PHE A 95 -6.39 -2.01 -1.72
CA PHE A 95 -6.34 -0.60 -1.38
C PHE A 95 -7.45 0.16 -2.09
N ASN A 96 -8.11 1.06 -1.38
CA ASN A 96 -9.08 1.97 -1.99
C ASN A 96 -8.35 3.13 -2.70
N ALA A 97 -8.74 3.39 -3.94
CA ALA A 97 -8.29 4.54 -4.72
C ALA A 97 -9.40 5.61 -4.80
N PRO A 98 -9.04 6.89 -4.76
CA PRO A 98 -10.02 7.98 -4.84
C PRO A 98 -10.65 8.08 -6.23
N THR A 99 -9.93 7.75 -7.30
CA THR A 99 -10.36 7.87 -8.70
C THR A 99 -9.92 6.68 -9.53
N ARG A 100 -10.50 6.52 -10.73
CA ARG A 100 -10.08 5.50 -11.71
C ARG A 100 -8.68 5.80 -12.28
N GLU A 101 -8.35 7.07 -12.42
CA GLU A 101 -7.02 7.54 -12.85
C GLU A 101 -5.95 7.07 -11.86
N ALA A 102 -6.21 7.18 -10.54
CA ALA A 102 -5.30 6.67 -9.52
C ALA A 102 -5.09 5.15 -9.62
N VAL A 103 -6.11 4.38 -9.99
CA VAL A 103 -5.97 2.93 -10.27
C VAL A 103 -5.07 2.67 -11.47
N ILE A 104 -5.23 3.45 -12.55
CA ILE A 104 -4.41 3.32 -13.77
C ILE A 104 -2.96 3.68 -13.47
N GLU A 105 -2.74 4.78 -12.75
CA GLU A 105 -1.41 5.24 -12.38
C GLU A 105 -0.70 4.27 -11.42
N PHE A 106 -1.42 3.75 -10.43
CA PHE A 106 -0.90 2.70 -9.53
C PHE A 106 -0.36 1.51 -10.31
N HIS A 107 -1.16 0.99 -11.25
CA HIS A 107 -0.76 -0.14 -12.08
C HIS A 107 0.47 0.19 -12.93
N ALA A 108 0.49 1.35 -13.59
CA ALA A 108 1.60 1.77 -14.44
C ALA A 108 2.91 1.91 -13.64
N LEU A 109 2.86 2.54 -12.46
CA LEU A 109 4.01 2.67 -11.57
C LEU A 109 4.46 1.30 -11.03
N ALA A 110 3.52 0.42 -10.70
CA ALA A 110 3.88 -0.93 -10.27
C ALA A 110 4.72 -1.66 -11.34
N MET A 111 4.34 -1.56 -12.62
CA MET A 111 5.14 -2.13 -13.73
C MET A 111 6.52 -1.47 -13.85
N GLY A 112 6.60 -0.15 -13.66
CA GLY A 112 7.85 0.61 -13.75
C GLY A 112 8.83 0.32 -12.61
N PHE A 113 8.34 -0.11 -11.43
CA PHE A 113 9.14 -0.35 -10.23
C PHE A 113 9.32 -1.84 -9.88
N GLY A 114 9.27 -2.72 -10.88
CA GLY A 114 9.61 -4.13 -10.74
C GLY A 114 8.45 -5.05 -10.33
N GLY A 115 7.24 -4.54 -10.30
CA GLY A 115 6.05 -5.36 -10.16
C GLY A 115 5.68 -6.10 -11.43
N ARG A 116 4.69 -6.98 -11.33
CA ARG A 116 4.16 -7.75 -12.46
C ARG A 116 2.65 -7.56 -12.55
N ASP A 117 2.14 -7.54 -13.79
CA ASP A 117 0.70 -7.52 -14.03
C ASP A 117 0.03 -8.81 -13.50
N ASN A 118 -1.10 -8.63 -12.83
CA ASN A 118 -1.99 -9.68 -12.38
C ASN A 118 -3.47 -9.35 -12.69
N GLY A 119 -3.69 -8.32 -13.50
CA GLY A 119 -5.00 -7.88 -13.97
C GLY A 119 -5.01 -6.39 -14.27
N VAL A 120 -4.96 -6.03 -15.56
CA VAL A 120 -4.93 -4.65 -16.04
C VAL A 120 -6.11 -3.82 -15.50
N PRO A 121 -5.99 -2.48 -15.40
CA PRO A 121 -7.07 -1.61 -14.97
C PRO A 121 -8.35 -1.81 -15.79
N GLY A 122 -9.49 -1.95 -15.11
CA GLY A 122 -10.77 -2.13 -15.77
C GLY A 122 -11.92 -2.42 -14.80
N VAL A 123 -13.14 -2.33 -15.33
CA VAL A 123 -14.37 -2.62 -14.56
C VAL A 123 -14.49 -4.13 -14.31
N ARG A 124 -14.76 -4.51 -13.07
CA ARG A 124 -15.02 -5.88 -12.62
C ARG A 124 -16.51 -6.04 -12.31
N LYS A 125 -17.34 -6.18 -13.34
CA LYS A 125 -18.82 -6.20 -13.22
C LYS A 125 -19.35 -7.22 -12.22
N HIS A 126 -18.66 -8.35 -12.05
CA HIS A 126 -19.05 -9.41 -11.10
C HIS A 126 -18.88 -9.00 -9.62
N TYR A 127 -18.11 -7.94 -9.34
CA TYR A 127 -18.01 -7.35 -8.00
C TYR A 127 -18.90 -6.10 -7.83
N GLY A 128 -19.36 -5.50 -8.94
CA GLY A 128 -20.24 -4.32 -8.94
C GLY A 128 -20.06 -3.47 -10.19
N GLU A 129 -21.08 -2.70 -10.55
CA GLU A 129 -21.06 -1.87 -11.78
C GLU A 129 -19.96 -0.80 -11.78
N ASN A 130 -19.65 -0.25 -10.61
CA ASN A 130 -18.61 0.78 -10.44
C ASN A 130 -17.28 0.23 -9.91
N TYR A 131 -17.13 -1.09 -9.83
CA TYR A 131 -15.92 -1.70 -9.31
C TYR A 131 -14.80 -1.64 -10.36
N PHE A 132 -14.03 -0.54 -10.36
CA PHE A 132 -12.90 -0.35 -11.27
C PHE A 132 -11.60 -0.68 -10.53
N ALA A 133 -10.92 -1.74 -10.95
CA ALA A 133 -9.75 -2.25 -10.22
C ALA A 133 -8.63 -2.69 -11.16
N ALA A 134 -7.42 -2.70 -10.59
CA ALA A 134 -6.24 -3.34 -11.15
C ALA A 134 -5.60 -4.25 -10.10
N PHE A 135 -4.88 -5.26 -10.57
CA PHE A 135 -4.17 -6.22 -9.75
C PHE A 135 -2.72 -6.30 -10.18
N VAL A 136 -1.83 -6.30 -9.21
CA VAL A 136 -0.39 -6.41 -9.46
C VAL A 136 0.25 -7.37 -8.46
N VAL A 137 1.42 -7.86 -8.79
CA VAL A 137 2.29 -8.60 -7.86
C VAL A 137 3.52 -7.74 -7.64
N ASP A 138 3.86 -7.49 -6.38
CA ASP A 138 5.05 -6.74 -6.03
C ASP A 138 6.35 -7.51 -6.33
N PRO A 139 7.55 -6.91 -6.19
CA PRO A 139 8.82 -7.59 -6.46
C PRO A 139 9.05 -8.86 -5.64
N ASP A 140 8.45 -8.98 -4.45
CA ASP A 140 8.59 -10.13 -3.57
C ASP A 140 7.53 -11.21 -3.76
N GLY A 141 6.46 -10.91 -4.50
CA GLY A 141 5.36 -11.85 -4.77
C GLY A 141 4.06 -11.55 -4.00
N TRP A 142 3.99 -10.41 -3.27
CA TRP A 142 2.75 -9.98 -2.64
C TRP A 142 1.74 -9.54 -3.69
N ARG A 143 0.52 -10.06 -3.58
CA ARG A 143 -0.58 -9.69 -4.48
C ARG A 143 -1.30 -8.47 -3.93
N LEU A 144 -1.40 -7.44 -4.76
CA LEU A 144 -2.04 -6.17 -4.42
C LEU A 144 -3.19 -5.93 -5.39
N GLU A 145 -4.29 -5.45 -4.84
CA GLU A 145 -5.42 -4.89 -5.57
C GLU A 145 -5.49 -3.39 -5.27
N VAL A 146 -5.81 -2.60 -6.27
CA VAL A 146 -6.20 -1.21 -6.10
C VAL A 146 -7.56 -1.01 -6.75
N VAL A 147 -8.53 -0.43 -6.01
CA VAL A 147 -9.92 -0.35 -6.45
C VAL A 147 -10.55 1.02 -6.21
N CYS A 148 -11.21 1.55 -7.23
CA CYS A 148 -12.10 2.69 -7.12
C CYS A 148 -13.55 2.21 -7.28
N LYS A 149 -14.40 2.55 -6.31
CA LYS A 149 -15.85 2.22 -6.31
C LYS A 149 -16.72 3.44 -6.58
N ALA A 150 -16.13 4.61 -6.82
CA ALA A 150 -16.87 5.79 -7.18
C ALA A 150 -17.55 5.62 -8.55
N SER A 151 -18.78 6.10 -8.68
CA SER A 151 -19.47 6.16 -9.97
C SER A 151 -18.65 7.02 -10.94
N GLY A 152 -18.47 6.55 -12.18
CA GLY A 152 -17.72 7.28 -13.20
C GLY A 152 -18.39 8.57 -13.73
N GLU A 153 -19.51 8.97 -13.12
CA GLU A 153 -20.24 10.20 -13.42
C GLU A 153 -19.84 11.27 -12.40
N GLY A 154 -18.88 12.12 -12.73
CA GLY A 154 -18.60 13.27 -11.87
C GLY A 154 -17.23 13.94 -11.99
N GLN A 155 -16.58 13.90 -13.16
CA GLN A 155 -15.49 14.85 -13.46
C GLN A 155 -15.53 15.32 -14.90
N MET A 156 -16.67 15.94 -15.26
CA MET A 156 -16.65 16.96 -16.31
C MET A 156 -16.35 18.27 -15.60
N ILE A 157 -15.07 18.63 -15.62
CA ILE A 157 -14.61 19.94 -15.20
C ILE A 157 -15.14 20.94 -16.25
N GLY A 158 -16.01 21.86 -15.78
CA GLY A 158 -16.34 23.06 -16.51
C GLY A 158 -15.19 24.07 -16.40
#